data_cfa2ad342dc13590960a1a9762ebcd3f
#
_entry.id   cfa2ad342dc13590960a1a9762ebcd3f
#
_cell.length_a   1.000
_cell.length_b   1.000
_cell.length_c   1.000
_cell.angle_alpha   90.00
_cell.angle_beta   90.00
_cell.angle_gamma   90.00
#
_symmetry.space_group_name_H-M   'P 1'
#
loop_
_entity.id
_entity.type
_entity.pdbx_description
1 polymer ?
#
loop_
_entity_poly.entity_id
_entity_poly.type
_entity_poly.pdbx_seq_one_letter_code
_entity_poly.pdbx_strand_id
1 'polypeptide(L)'
;REAERCLAAGLRGIGELAVYGGGLTGVVTRGLSEVMEICRAHDAPLLMHVNEPVGHSYPGKAPMTLAEVYAFVAAYPENRIVLAHWGGGIFFYALMKKEVRQRLAHVWFDTAASPYLYDPAIYRIAGEIIGYDRILLGSDYPLLKPSRYLAEMKAAGLSDEALQRVTGRN
;
A
#
# COMPACT_ATOMS: atom_id res chain seq x y z
N ARG A 1 -20.89 -2.69 -9.84
CA ARG A 1 -21.25 -3.92 -10.62
C ARG A 1 -20.05 -4.86 -10.78
N GLU A 2 -18.93 -4.43 -11.44
CA GLU A 2 -17.78 -5.34 -11.66
C GLU A 2 -17.10 -5.74 -10.36
N ALA A 3 -16.86 -4.83 -9.43
CA ALA A 3 -16.30 -5.13 -8.12
C ALA A 3 -17.14 -6.15 -7.34
N GLU A 4 -18.45 -5.96 -7.30
CA GLU A 4 -19.38 -6.91 -6.65
C GLU A 4 -19.34 -8.29 -7.31
N ARG A 5 -19.33 -8.34 -8.65
CA ARG A 5 -19.22 -9.58 -9.40
C ARG A 5 -17.94 -10.34 -9.07
N CYS A 6 -16.84 -9.63 -8.99
CA CYS A 6 -15.53 -10.21 -8.69
C CYS A 6 -15.46 -10.74 -7.25
N LEU A 7 -15.94 -9.98 -6.27
CA LEU A 7 -15.97 -10.41 -4.87
C LEU A 7 -16.93 -11.60 -4.67
N ALA A 8 -18.11 -11.56 -5.31
CA ALA A 8 -19.05 -12.70 -5.30
C ALA A 8 -18.47 -13.96 -5.97
N ALA A 9 -17.57 -13.80 -6.95
CA ALA A 9 -16.84 -14.89 -7.58
C ALA A 9 -15.65 -15.42 -6.73
N GLY A 10 -15.42 -14.87 -5.54
CA GLY A 10 -14.42 -15.36 -4.59
C GLY A 10 -13.10 -14.57 -4.57
N LEU A 11 -13.00 -13.45 -5.29
CA LEU A 11 -11.87 -12.54 -5.13
C LEU A 11 -11.88 -11.94 -3.72
N ARG A 12 -10.68 -11.69 -3.16
CA ARG A 12 -10.51 -11.29 -1.76
C ARG A 12 -10.28 -9.80 -1.56
N GLY A 13 -10.15 -9.03 -2.65
CA GLY A 13 -9.93 -7.60 -2.62
C GLY A 13 -10.09 -6.99 -3.99
N ILE A 14 -10.00 -5.68 -4.08
CA ILE A 14 -10.06 -4.91 -5.33
C ILE A 14 -8.72 -4.19 -5.51
N GLY A 15 -8.18 -4.24 -6.71
CA GLY A 15 -6.93 -3.55 -7.09
C GLY A 15 -6.05 -4.45 -7.96
N GLU A 16 -4.88 -4.01 -8.33
CA GLU A 16 -4.28 -2.72 -7.98
C GLU A 16 -4.94 -1.60 -8.80
N LEU A 17 -5.50 -0.60 -8.14
CA LEU A 17 -6.05 0.57 -8.83
C LEU A 17 -4.97 1.63 -9.01
N ALA A 18 -4.73 2.05 -10.26
CA ALA A 18 -3.79 3.10 -10.60
C ALA A 18 -4.50 4.29 -11.26
N VAL A 19 -4.18 5.50 -10.84
CA VAL A 19 -4.74 6.75 -11.37
C VAL A 19 -3.67 7.49 -12.16
N TYR A 20 -3.60 7.24 -13.45
CA TYR A 20 -2.58 7.84 -14.33
C TYR A 20 -2.95 9.23 -14.86
N GLY A 21 -4.22 9.58 -14.84
CA GLY A 21 -4.73 10.84 -15.40
C GLY A 21 -4.98 11.91 -14.34
N GLY A 22 -3.96 12.67 -13.92
CA GLY A 22 -4.14 13.85 -13.08
C GLY A 22 -4.10 13.65 -11.55
N GLY A 23 -3.63 12.50 -11.08
CA GLY A 23 -3.43 12.25 -9.64
C GLY A 23 -4.68 11.83 -8.88
N LEU A 24 -4.53 11.61 -7.58
CA LEU A 24 -5.60 11.16 -6.67
C LEU A 24 -6.36 12.38 -6.09
N THR A 25 -6.87 13.22 -6.98
CA THR A 25 -7.58 14.45 -6.60
C THR A 25 -8.85 14.18 -5.79
N GLY A 26 -9.40 15.22 -5.14
CA GLY A 26 -10.66 15.10 -4.43
C GLY A 26 -11.84 14.68 -5.31
N VAL A 27 -11.81 14.97 -6.62
CA VAL A 27 -12.83 14.48 -7.59
C VAL A 27 -12.69 12.98 -7.79
N VAL A 28 -11.46 12.49 -8.01
CA VAL A 28 -11.18 11.05 -8.16
C VAL A 28 -11.50 10.31 -6.87
N THR A 29 -11.09 10.82 -5.73
CA THR A 29 -11.40 10.23 -4.41
C THR A 29 -12.91 10.06 -4.23
N ARG A 30 -13.71 11.08 -4.51
CA ARG A 30 -15.19 10.95 -4.46
C ARG A 30 -15.74 9.98 -5.50
N GLY A 31 -15.14 9.91 -6.67
CA GLY A 31 -15.53 8.94 -7.72
C GLY A 31 -15.31 7.49 -7.33
N LEU A 32 -14.47 7.22 -6.34
CA LEU A 32 -14.23 5.86 -5.81
C LEU A 32 -15.23 5.44 -4.72
N SER A 33 -16.16 6.30 -4.31
CA SER A 33 -17.06 6.04 -3.17
C SER A 33 -17.84 4.74 -3.30
N GLU A 34 -18.42 4.44 -4.47
CA GLU A 34 -19.15 3.18 -4.71
C GLU A 34 -18.26 1.95 -4.52
N VAL A 35 -17.03 1.98 -5.04
CA VAL A 35 -16.08 0.87 -4.88
C VAL A 35 -15.67 0.73 -3.41
N MET A 36 -15.44 1.83 -2.71
CA MET A 36 -15.08 1.82 -1.28
C MET A 36 -16.23 1.28 -0.42
N GLU A 37 -17.48 1.62 -0.73
CA GLU A 37 -18.66 1.05 -0.06
C GLU A 37 -18.77 -0.46 -0.28
N ILE A 38 -18.56 -0.93 -1.50
CA ILE A 38 -18.55 -2.36 -1.83
C ILE A 38 -17.42 -3.06 -1.06
N CYS A 39 -16.21 -2.52 -1.07
CA CYS A 39 -15.09 -3.08 -0.31
C CYS A 39 -15.43 -3.20 1.18
N ARG A 40 -16.00 -2.16 1.77
CA ARG A 40 -16.41 -2.15 3.18
C ARG A 40 -17.49 -3.19 3.47
N ALA A 41 -18.51 -3.27 2.62
CA ALA A 41 -19.63 -4.23 2.79
C ALA A 41 -19.17 -5.68 2.72
N HIS A 42 -18.12 -5.99 1.99
CA HIS A 42 -17.54 -7.32 1.84
C HIS A 42 -16.32 -7.57 2.74
N ASP A 43 -15.96 -6.64 3.61
CA ASP A 43 -14.71 -6.67 4.41
C ASP A 43 -13.46 -6.92 3.54
N ALA A 44 -13.48 -6.40 2.32
CA ALA A 44 -12.45 -6.60 1.31
C ALA A 44 -11.49 -5.40 1.28
N PRO A 45 -10.16 -5.61 1.21
CA PRO A 45 -9.21 -4.53 1.05
C PRO A 45 -9.27 -3.93 -0.35
N LEU A 46 -8.96 -2.63 -0.44
CA LEU A 46 -8.60 -1.96 -1.69
C LEU A 46 -7.10 -1.77 -1.74
N LEU A 47 -6.46 -2.27 -2.82
CA LEU A 47 -5.06 -2.01 -3.12
C LEU A 47 -4.97 -0.83 -4.08
N MET A 48 -4.28 0.23 -3.65
CA MET A 48 -4.05 1.46 -4.42
C MET A 48 -2.59 1.57 -4.82
N HIS A 49 -2.35 1.74 -6.11
CA HIS A 49 -1.03 2.07 -6.63
C HIS A 49 -0.58 3.46 -6.16
N VAL A 50 0.60 3.54 -5.55
CA VAL A 50 1.22 4.77 -5.10
C VAL A 50 2.69 4.78 -5.50
N ASN A 51 3.20 5.91 -5.96
CA ASN A 51 4.60 6.05 -6.34
C ASN A 51 5.41 6.84 -5.30
N GLU A 52 6.73 6.69 -5.37
CA GLU A 52 7.65 7.60 -4.72
C GLU A 52 7.48 9.03 -5.29
N PRO A 53 7.50 10.07 -4.42
CA PRO A 53 7.24 11.46 -4.83
C PRO A 53 8.42 12.13 -5.54
N VAL A 54 9.58 11.50 -5.54
CA VAL A 54 10.85 12.03 -6.08
C VAL A 54 11.50 11.02 -7.01
N GLY A 55 12.54 11.42 -7.74
CA GLY A 55 13.25 10.57 -8.70
C GLY A 55 12.78 10.80 -10.15
N HIS A 56 13.36 10.04 -11.06
CA HIS A 56 13.04 10.16 -12.48
C HIS A 56 11.65 9.65 -12.84
N SER A 57 11.12 10.11 -13.96
CA SER A 57 9.87 9.62 -14.52
C SER A 57 10.09 8.29 -15.26
N TYR A 58 9.13 7.39 -15.16
CA TYR A 58 9.10 6.11 -15.88
C TYR A 58 7.65 5.75 -16.27
N PRO A 59 7.45 4.88 -17.26
CA PRO A 59 6.12 4.35 -17.56
C PRO A 59 5.52 3.67 -16.32
N GLY A 60 4.30 4.05 -15.94
CA GLY A 60 3.66 3.53 -14.73
C GLY A 60 3.77 4.45 -13.50
N LYS A 61 4.60 5.50 -13.54
CA LYS A 61 4.62 6.50 -12.46
C LYS A 61 3.39 7.40 -12.55
N ALA A 62 2.47 7.22 -11.60
CA ALA A 62 1.24 8.02 -11.53
C ALA A 62 1.49 9.40 -10.91
N PRO A 63 0.85 10.46 -11.42
CA PRO A 63 1.11 11.84 -10.96
C PRO A 63 0.31 12.16 -9.69
N MET A 64 0.62 11.49 -8.56
CA MET A 64 -0.04 11.76 -7.29
C MET A 64 0.94 12.27 -6.24
N THR A 65 0.44 13.09 -5.34
CA THR A 65 1.19 13.62 -4.20
C THR A 65 0.88 12.84 -2.92
N LEU A 66 1.80 12.84 -1.95
CA LEU A 66 1.53 12.24 -0.62
C LEU A 66 0.37 12.93 0.10
N ALA A 67 0.13 14.22 -0.17
CA ALA A 67 -1.01 14.94 0.38
C ALA A 67 -2.36 14.41 -0.16
N GLU A 68 -2.42 14.07 -1.46
CA GLU A 68 -3.60 13.44 -2.07
C GLU A 68 -3.80 12.01 -1.54
N VAL A 69 -2.73 11.23 -1.38
CA VAL A 69 -2.79 9.90 -0.78
C VAL A 69 -3.32 9.99 0.66
N TYR A 70 -2.83 10.95 1.45
CA TYR A 70 -3.31 11.18 2.81
C TYR A 70 -4.79 11.57 2.83
N ALA A 71 -5.21 12.47 1.92
CA ALA A 71 -6.61 12.89 1.81
C ALA A 71 -7.53 11.72 1.42
N PHE A 72 -7.09 10.84 0.52
CA PHE A 72 -7.80 9.61 0.16
C PHE A 72 -7.99 8.69 1.37
N VAL A 73 -6.92 8.38 2.10
CA VAL A 73 -6.98 7.57 3.32
C VAL A 73 -7.90 8.19 4.36
N ALA A 74 -7.84 9.52 4.54
CA ALA A 74 -8.67 10.23 5.51
C ALA A 74 -10.16 10.24 5.14
N ALA A 75 -10.48 10.14 3.83
CA ALA A 75 -11.87 10.09 3.35
C ALA A 75 -12.56 8.75 3.63
N TYR A 76 -11.78 7.66 3.80
CA TYR A 76 -12.31 6.31 3.96
C TYR A 76 -11.75 5.61 5.21
N PRO A 77 -12.01 6.13 6.41
CA PRO A 77 -11.39 5.66 7.66
C PRO A 77 -11.84 4.26 8.10
N GLU A 78 -12.94 3.75 7.56
CA GLU A 78 -13.49 2.43 7.90
C GLU A 78 -13.09 1.33 6.90
N ASN A 79 -12.38 1.72 5.84
CA ASN A 79 -11.95 0.77 4.82
C ASN A 79 -10.57 0.20 5.13
N ARG A 80 -10.36 -1.06 4.74
CA ARG A 80 -9.02 -1.64 4.66
C ARG A 80 -8.35 -1.16 3.39
N ILE A 81 -7.31 -0.34 3.53
CA ILE A 81 -6.56 0.22 2.40
C ILE A 81 -5.15 -0.34 2.43
N VAL A 82 -4.71 -0.89 1.31
CA VAL A 82 -3.33 -1.27 1.07
C VAL A 82 -2.74 -0.25 0.09
N LEU A 83 -1.63 0.37 0.46
CA LEU A 83 -0.88 1.27 -0.40
C LEU A 83 0.33 0.54 -0.96
N ALA A 84 0.36 0.35 -2.28
CA ALA A 84 1.47 -0.30 -2.97
C ALA A 84 2.77 0.49 -2.83
N HIS A 85 3.91 -0.19 -3.00
CA HIS A 85 5.24 0.43 -3.05
C HIS A 85 5.53 1.30 -1.81
N TRP A 86 5.22 0.78 -0.61
CA TRP A 86 5.38 1.51 0.65
C TRP A 86 4.56 2.80 0.74
N GLY A 87 3.52 2.93 -0.09
CA GLY A 87 2.72 4.14 -0.17
C GLY A 87 3.53 5.39 -0.51
N GLY A 88 4.58 5.24 -1.32
CA GLY A 88 5.49 6.34 -1.66
C GLY A 88 6.23 6.93 -0.46
N GLY A 89 6.32 6.19 0.65
CA GLY A 89 6.97 6.66 1.88
C GLY A 89 6.02 7.37 2.85
N ILE A 90 4.72 7.42 2.59
CA ILE A 90 3.76 8.10 3.49
C ILE A 90 3.75 7.51 4.90
N PHE A 91 4.13 6.24 5.08
CA PHE A 91 4.21 5.59 6.39
C PHE A 91 5.14 6.35 7.37
N PHE A 92 6.18 7.02 6.85
CA PHE A 92 7.10 7.82 7.67
C PHE A 92 6.36 8.91 8.47
N TYR A 93 5.26 9.43 7.92
CA TYR A 93 4.44 10.44 8.58
C TYR A 93 3.63 9.90 9.76
N ALA A 94 3.62 8.58 10.00
CA ALA A 94 3.08 8.02 11.24
C ALA A 94 3.87 8.49 12.50
N LEU A 95 5.09 9.00 12.32
CA LEU A 95 5.88 9.63 13.38
C LEU A 95 5.45 11.08 13.69
N MET A 96 4.58 11.67 12.90
CA MET A 96 4.11 13.04 13.07
C MET A 96 3.04 13.13 14.17
N LYS A 97 2.13 14.09 14.02
CA LYS A 97 1.04 14.39 14.94
C LYS A 97 0.13 13.18 15.16
N LYS A 98 -0.50 13.13 16.34
CA LYS A 98 -1.44 12.07 16.73
C LYS A 98 -2.52 11.82 15.67
N GLU A 99 -3.08 12.86 15.06
CA GLU A 99 -4.11 12.76 14.03
C GLU A 99 -3.62 12.00 12.78
N VAL A 100 -2.37 12.25 12.33
CA VAL A 100 -1.79 11.57 11.18
C VAL A 100 -1.58 10.09 11.47
N ARG A 101 -1.03 9.79 12.65
CA ARG A 101 -0.86 8.41 13.12
C ARG A 101 -2.19 7.66 13.18
N GLN A 102 -3.24 8.29 13.69
CA GLN A 102 -4.57 7.69 13.77
C GLN A 102 -5.17 7.43 12.39
N ARG A 103 -4.98 8.35 11.43
CA ARG A 103 -5.45 8.17 10.04
C ARG A 103 -4.72 7.05 9.31
N LEU A 104 -3.44 6.84 9.59
CA LEU A 104 -2.65 5.76 8.99
C LEU A 104 -2.79 4.41 9.72
N ALA A 105 -3.50 4.34 10.84
CA ALA A 105 -3.61 3.12 11.65
C ALA A 105 -4.36 1.96 10.97
N HIS A 106 -5.23 2.25 10.00
CA HIS A 106 -6.00 1.27 9.23
C HIS A 106 -5.45 1.05 7.82
N VAL A 107 -4.19 1.47 7.58
CA VAL A 107 -3.52 1.34 6.29
C VAL A 107 -2.44 0.26 6.37
N TRP A 108 -2.41 -0.60 5.38
CA TRP A 108 -1.36 -1.57 5.13
C TRP A 108 -0.48 -1.09 3.98
N PHE A 109 0.73 -1.62 3.93
CA PHE A 109 1.73 -1.25 2.93
C PHE A 109 2.31 -2.51 2.33
N ASP A 110 2.52 -2.55 1.04
CA ASP A 110 3.23 -3.66 0.44
C ASP A 110 4.69 -3.31 0.10
N THR A 111 5.46 -4.35 -0.13
CA THR A 111 6.88 -4.28 -0.44
C THR A 111 7.18 -4.23 -1.94
N ALA A 112 6.16 -4.17 -2.79
CA ALA A 112 6.31 -4.25 -4.25
C ALA A 112 7.35 -3.26 -4.78
N ALA A 113 8.16 -3.69 -5.73
CA ALA A 113 9.24 -2.95 -6.36
C ALA A 113 10.34 -2.41 -5.40
N SER A 114 10.35 -2.78 -4.10
CA SER A 114 11.36 -2.29 -3.13
C SER A 114 12.80 -2.31 -3.66
N PRO A 115 13.28 -3.40 -4.33
CA PRO A 115 14.66 -3.45 -4.80
C PRO A 115 15.04 -2.43 -5.87
N TYR A 116 14.07 -1.74 -6.44
CA TYR A 116 14.29 -0.64 -7.39
C TYR A 116 14.10 0.74 -6.77
N LEU A 117 13.27 0.82 -5.73
CA LEU A 117 12.78 2.10 -5.19
C LEU A 117 13.48 2.51 -3.89
N TYR A 118 13.98 1.55 -3.11
CA TYR A 118 14.46 1.80 -1.75
C TYR A 118 15.74 1.03 -1.43
N ASP A 119 16.53 1.57 -0.49
CA ASP A 119 17.56 0.82 0.18
C ASP A 119 16.94 -0.32 1.02
N PRO A 120 17.57 -1.51 1.12
CA PRO A 120 17.03 -2.63 1.91
C PRO A 120 16.74 -2.32 3.38
N ALA A 121 17.32 -1.27 3.95
CA ALA A 121 17.00 -0.79 5.30
C ALA A 121 15.50 -0.45 5.47
N ILE A 122 14.78 -0.19 4.36
CA ILE A 122 13.34 0.11 4.36
C ILE A 122 12.52 -0.94 5.10
N TYR A 123 12.83 -2.23 4.92
CA TYR A 123 12.09 -3.33 5.55
C TYR A 123 12.12 -3.23 7.08
N ARG A 124 13.28 -2.93 7.65
CA ARG A 124 13.44 -2.77 9.11
C ARG A 124 12.84 -1.45 9.58
N ILE A 125 13.18 -0.34 8.94
CA ILE A 125 12.74 1.01 9.34
C ILE A 125 11.22 1.12 9.29
N ALA A 126 10.58 0.63 8.22
CA ALA A 126 9.13 0.64 8.16
C ALA A 126 8.52 -0.22 9.27
N GLY A 127 9.05 -1.41 9.54
CA GLY A 127 8.59 -2.27 10.62
C GLY A 127 8.68 -1.61 12.00
N GLU A 128 9.74 -0.83 12.25
CA GLU A 128 9.90 -0.06 13.50
C GLU A 128 8.88 1.08 13.62
N ILE A 129 8.47 1.68 12.50
CA ILE A 129 7.53 2.83 12.49
C ILE A 129 6.08 2.38 12.58
N ILE A 130 5.68 1.42 11.74
CA ILE A 130 4.27 1.04 11.58
C ILE A 130 3.91 -0.34 12.13
N GLY A 131 4.88 -1.17 12.49
CA GLY A 131 4.69 -2.56 12.88
C GLY A 131 4.66 -3.51 11.68
N TYR A 132 5.22 -4.71 11.87
CA TYR A 132 5.27 -5.74 10.82
C TYR A 132 3.91 -6.35 10.48
N ASP A 133 2.91 -6.17 11.34
CA ASP A 133 1.52 -6.58 11.14
C ASP A 133 0.78 -5.77 10.06
N ARG A 134 1.36 -4.66 9.62
CA ARG A 134 0.81 -3.82 8.55
C ARG A 134 1.65 -3.80 7.27
N ILE A 135 2.62 -4.70 7.18
CA ILE A 135 3.46 -4.85 5.99
C ILE A 135 3.11 -6.17 5.30
N LEU A 136 2.83 -6.11 4.01
CA LEU A 136 2.47 -7.24 3.17
C LEU A 136 3.56 -7.51 2.14
N LEU A 137 3.84 -8.77 1.84
CA LEU A 137 4.72 -9.13 0.75
C LEU A 137 4.04 -8.87 -0.59
N GLY A 138 4.45 -7.83 -1.28
CA GLY A 138 4.21 -7.60 -2.70
C GLY A 138 5.50 -7.78 -3.47
N SER A 139 5.45 -8.36 -4.66
CA SER A 139 6.63 -8.56 -5.51
C SER A 139 6.61 -7.77 -6.80
N ASP A 140 5.45 -7.26 -7.17
CA ASP A 140 5.25 -6.65 -8.49
C ASP A 140 5.66 -7.62 -9.64
N TYR A 141 5.35 -8.93 -9.43
CA TYR A 141 5.64 -9.96 -10.43
C TYR A 141 4.85 -9.69 -11.73
N PRO A 142 5.44 -9.79 -12.92
CA PRO A 142 6.73 -10.44 -13.22
C PRO A 142 7.97 -9.55 -13.17
N LEU A 143 7.85 -8.30 -12.68
CA LEU A 143 8.98 -7.37 -12.62
C LEU A 143 10.14 -7.92 -11.77
N LEU A 144 9.81 -8.49 -10.61
CA LEU A 144 10.78 -9.10 -9.70
C LEU A 144 10.27 -10.43 -9.13
N LYS A 145 11.19 -11.36 -8.88
CA LYS A 145 10.86 -12.64 -8.24
C LYS A 145 10.70 -12.48 -6.73
N PRO A 146 9.68 -13.09 -6.09
CA PRO A 146 9.49 -13.04 -4.64
C PRO A 146 10.71 -13.48 -3.82
N SER A 147 11.51 -14.43 -4.34
CA SER A 147 12.72 -14.91 -3.67
C SER A 147 13.76 -13.82 -3.41
N ARG A 148 13.80 -12.78 -4.25
CA ARG A 148 14.70 -11.63 -4.05
C ARG A 148 14.33 -10.84 -2.79
N TYR A 149 13.06 -10.59 -2.58
CA TYR A 149 12.55 -9.88 -1.40
C TYR A 149 12.87 -10.62 -0.10
N LEU A 150 12.69 -11.94 -0.09
CA LEU A 150 13.01 -12.76 1.07
C LEU A 150 14.50 -12.70 1.42
N ALA A 151 15.37 -12.71 0.42
CA ALA A 151 16.81 -12.58 0.63
C ALA A 151 17.17 -11.20 1.19
N GLU A 152 16.59 -10.12 0.64
CA GLU A 152 16.83 -8.76 1.10
C GLU A 152 16.29 -8.51 2.53
N MET A 153 15.10 -9.00 2.85
CA MET A 153 14.51 -8.89 4.20
C MET A 153 15.40 -9.58 5.24
N LYS A 154 15.92 -10.79 4.92
CA LYS A 154 16.86 -11.51 5.79
C LYS A 154 18.16 -10.72 5.96
N ALA A 155 18.72 -10.22 4.87
CA ALA A 155 19.95 -9.42 4.90
C ALA A 155 19.77 -8.10 5.67
N ALA A 156 18.57 -7.51 5.64
CA ALA A 156 18.20 -6.33 6.43
C ALA A 156 17.97 -6.63 7.92
N GLY A 157 18.09 -7.90 8.34
CA GLY A 157 18.05 -8.31 9.75
C GLY A 157 16.64 -8.50 10.31
N LEU A 158 15.64 -8.76 9.47
CA LEU A 158 14.30 -9.11 9.95
C LEU A 158 14.35 -10.45 10.71
N SER A 159 13.71 -10.49 11.89
CA SER A 159 13.52 -11.74 12.62
C SER A 159 12.62 -12.72 11.89
N ASP A 160 12.71 -14.01 12.22
CA ASP A 160 11.84 -15.02 11.63
C ASP A 160 10.35 -14.72 11.87
N GLU A 161 10.00 -14.15 13.02
CA GLU A 161 8.64 -13.72 13.33
C GLU A 161 8.19 -12.60 12.40
N ALA A 162 9.02 -11.56 12.21
CA ALA A 162 8.73 -10.46 11.30
C ALA A 162 8.57 -10.96 9.85
N LEU A 163 9.46 -11.86 9.40
CA LEU A 163 9.36 -12.49 8.09
C LEU A 163 8.04 -13.24 7.91
N GLN A 164 7.65 -14.07 8.91
CA GLN A 164 6.40 -14.84 8.83
C GLN A 164 5.16 -13.93 8.79
N ARG A 165 5.18 -12.80 9.51
CA ARG A 165 4.10 -11.80 9.43
C ARG A 165 4.01 -11.25 8.01
N VAL A 166 5.07 -10.63 7.52
CA VAL A 166 5.10 -9.99 6.19
C VAL A 166 4.75 -10.97 5.07
N THR A 167 5.14 -12.24 5.17
CA THR A 167 5.01 -13.22 4.08
C THR A 167 3.73 -14.06 4.10
N GLY A 168 2.84 -13.87 5.08
CA GLY A 168 1.56 -14.61 5.00
C GLY A 168 0.74 -14.73 6.29
N ARG A 169 1.15 -14.09 7.41
CA ARG A 169 0.36 -14.10 8.65
C ARG A 169 -0.46 -12.82 8.87
N ASN A 170 -0.28 -11.81 8.04
CA ASN A 170 -1.03 -10.55 8.09
C ASN A 170 -2.31 -10.61 7.29
#